data_a266e560b490e10829424956aa2908b1
#
_entry.id   a266e560b490e10829424956aa2908b1
#
_cell.length_a   1.000
_cell.length_b   1.000
_cell.length_c   1.000
_cell.angle_alpha   90.00
_cell.angle_beta   90.00
_cell.angle_gamma   90.00
#
_symmetry.space_group_name_H-M   'P 1'
#
loop_
_entity.id
_entity.type
_entity.pdbx_description
1 polymer ?
#
loop_
_entity_poly.entity_id
_entity_poly.type
_entity_poly.pdbx_seq_one_letter_code
_entity_poly.pdbx_strand_id
1 'polypeptide(L)'
;ALQADQLPVPSHSVIHLGANSATTETDADHLLDNNTRFTRELCEWSLRHGPRFVYASSAATYGDGALGYSDADSATPAYRPLNMYGYSKHLFDLWALKHGLLQQIAGLKYFNVYGPFEEHKGDMRSVVHKATEQILREGRVQLFRSHRPDYKDGQQLRDFVFVQDAVAVTLWLSEPGAPSGLYNCGTGTARSWLDLTRAVFAALKREPRIEFVDMPLHLREKYQYYTCAEMTKLQQAGYKTPFTPLEVGVAQTVASLLPA
;
A
#
# COMPACT_ATOMS: atom_id res chain seq x y z
N ALA A 1 -25.63 0.43 2.16
CA ALA A 1 -24.71 0.08 1.09
C ALA A 1 -25.12 0.87 -0.15
N LEU A 2 -24.17 1.53 -0.82
CA LEU A 2 -24.38 2.12 -2.15
C LEU A 2 -24.68 0.97 -3.10
N GLN A 3 -25.85 0.98 -3.74
CA GLN A 3 -26.13 0.07 -4.84
C GLN A 3 -25.46 0.64 -6.09
N ALA A 4 -24.61 -0.16 -6.76
CA ALA A 4 -23.88 0.28 -7.93
C ALA A 4 -24.77 0.87 -9.03
N ASP A 5 -26.00 0.36 -9.19
CA ASP A 5 -26.97 0.85 -10.17
C ASP A 5 -27.53 2.26 -9.88
N GLN A 6 -27.24 2.84 -8.71
CA GLN A 6 -27.63 4.20 -8.32
C GLN A 6 -26.51 5.22 -8.55
N LEU A 7 -25.35 4.79 -9.02
CA LEU A 7 -24.24 5.70 -9.31
C LEU A 7 -24.51 6.48 -10.61
N PRO A 8 -24.25 7.80 -10.63
CA PRO A 8 -24.26 8.53 -11.88
C PRO A 8 -23.19 7.96 -12.80
N VAL A 9 -23.49 7.81 -14.09
CA VAL A 9 -22.49 7.35 -15.05
C VAL A 9 -21.37 8.39 -15.14
N PRO A 10 -20.14 8.08 -14.66
CA PRO A 10 -19.03 9.01 -14.73
C PRO A 10 -18.55 9.14 -16.19
N SER A 11 -17.97 10.29 -16.53
CA SER A 11 -17.56 10.57 -17.90
C SER A 11 -16.38 9.72 -18.37
N HIS A 12 -15.44 9.31 -17.51
CA HIS A 12 -14.17 8.70 -17.93
C HIS A 12 -13.74 7.48 -17.13
N SER A 13 -13.68 7.58 -15.80
CA SER A 13 -13.12 6.51 -14.96
C SER A 13 -13.78 6.39 -13.61
N VAL A 14 -13.71 5.19 -13.03
CA VAL A 14 -14.02 4.87 -11.64
C VAL A 14 -12.71 4.48 -10.96
N ILE A 15 -12.29 5.27 -9.97
CA ILE A 15 -11.13 4.98 -9.13
C ILE A 15 -11.64 4.44 -7.78
N HIS A 16 -11.56 3.14 -7.59
CA HIS A 16 -12.04 2.44 -6.41
C HIS A 16 -10.93 2.20 -5.40
N LEU A 17 -10.80 3.09 -4.43
CA LEU A 17 -9.85 3.00 -3.32
C LEU A 17 -10.53 2.64 -1.98
N GLY A 18 -11.86 2.68 -1.94
CA GLY A 18 -12.65 2.36 -0.75
C GLY A 18 -12.57 0.89 -0.38
N ALA A 19 -12.21 0.60 0.87
CA ALA A 19 -12.14 -0.75 1.42
C ALA A 19 -11.89 -0.68 2.93
N ASN A 20 -12.13 -1.78 3.66
CA ASN A 20 -11.51 -1.96 4.96
C ASN A 20 -10.02 -2.26 4.76
N SER A 21 -9.14 -1.37 5.20
CA SER A 21 -7.68 -1.47 5.05
C SER A 21 -6.95 -1.96 6.32
N ALA A 22 -7.69 -2.30 7.37
CA ALA A 22 -7.12 -2.78 8.62
C ALA A 22 -6.53 -4.19 8.46
N THR A 23 -5.21 -4.31 8.52
CA THR A 23 -4.50 -5.59 8.43
C THR A 23 -4.72 -6.47 9.66
N THR A 24 -5.27 -5.89 10.72
CA THR A 24 -5.62 -6.56 11.98
C THR A 24 -7.07 -7.03 12.03
N GLU A 25 -7.88 -6.71 11.01
CA GLU A 25 -9.27 -7.17 10.94
C GLU A 25 -9.34 -8.67 10.81
N THR A 26 -10.20 -9.29 11.61
CA THR A 26 -10.39 -10.75 11.66
C THR A 26 -11.78 -11.19 11.22
N ASP A 27 -12.71 -10.24 11.04
CA ASP A 27 -14.03 -10.55 10.49
C ASP A 27 -13.92 -10.79 8.99
N ALA A 28 -13.92 -12.07 8.60
CA ALA A 28 -13.78 -12.48 7.22
C ALA A 28 -14.99 -12.06 6.36
N ASP A 29 -16.20 -12.13 6.88
CA ASP A 29 -17.42 -11.78 6.15
C ASP A 29 -17.45 -10.28 5.87
N HIS A 30 -17.11 -9.46 6.87
CA HIS A 30 -16.97 -8.01 6.71
C HIS A 30 -15.94 -7.65 5.64
N LEU A 31 -14.76 -8.30 5.64
CA LEU A 31 -13.73 -8.07 4.62
C LEU A 31 -14.16 -8.56 3.24
N LEU A 32 -14.81 -9.73 3.14
CA LEU A 32 -15.30 -10.24 1.86
C LEU A 32 -16.37 -9.34 1.26
N ASP A 33 -17.30 -8.85 2.06
CA ASP A 33 -18.36 -7.96 1.60
C ASP A 33 -17.81 -6.63 1.10
N ASN A 34 -16.97 -5.97 1.91
CA ASN A 34 -16.48 -4.62 1.59
C ASN A 34 -15.35 -4.63 0.56
N ASN A 35 -14.44 -5.61 0.61
CA ASN A 35 -13.22 -5.58 -0.20
C ASN A 35 -13.34 -6.43 -1.48
N THR A 36 -14.09 -7.54 -1.44
CA THR A 36 -14.18 -8.45 -2.58
C THR A 36 -15.51 -8.31 -3.33
N ARG A 37 -16.65 -8.50 -2.66
CA ARG A 37 -17.97 -8.49 -3.31
C ARG A 37 -18.30 -7.12 -3.87
N PHE A 38 -18.19 -6.07 -3.05
CA PHE A 38 -18.45 -4.71 -3.50
C PHE A 38 -17.52 -4.27 -4.64
N THR A 39 -16.23 -4.63 -4.57
CA THR A 39 -15.28 -4.34 -5.67
C THR A 39 -15.70 -5.04 -6.96
N ARG A 40 -16.20 -6.29 -6.89
CA ARG A 40 -16.71 -7.02 -8.05
C ARG A 40 -17.94 -6.35 -8.65
N GLU A 41 -18.94 -6.02 -7.82
CA GLU A 41 -20.16 -5.34 -8.27
C GLU A 41 -19.83 -4.02 -8.97
N LEU A 42 -18.94 -3.23 -8.39
CA LEU A 42 -18.51 -1.95 -8.97
C LEU A 42 -17.72 -2.12 -10.26
N CYS A 43 -16.85 -3.14 -10.34
CA CYS A 43 -16.12 -3.49 -11.56
C CYS A 43 -17.09 -3.91 -12.67
N GLU A 44 -18.02 -4.82 -12.39
CA GLU A 44 -19.02 -5.27 -13.35
C GLU A 44 -19.92 -4.14 -13.83
N TRP A 45 -20.30 -3.23 -12.91
CA TRP A 45 -21.06 -2.01 -13.25
C TRP A 45 -20.23 -1.12 -14.20
N SER A 46 -18.95 -0.86 -13.88
CA SER A 46 -18.06 -0.04 -14.70
C SER A 46 -17.90 -0.60 -16.11
N LEU A 47 -17.68 -1.90 -16.23
CA LEU A 47 -17.54 -2.58 -17.52
C LEU A 47 -18.83 -2.53 -18.37
N ARG A 48 -20.00 -2.55 -17.73
CA ARG A 48 -21.31 -2.42 -18.44
C ARG A 48 -21.59 -1.01 -18.92
N HIS A 49 -21.13 0.02 -18.20
CA HIS A 49 -21.45 1.42 -18.48
C HIS A 49 -20.34 2.20 -19.15
N GLY A 50 -19.18 1.58 -19.37
CA GLY A 50 -18.07 2.12 -20.17
C GLY A 50 -16.96 2.86 -19.42
N PRO A 51 -17.11 3.35 -18.17
CA PRO A 51 -15.98 3.99 -17.47
C PRO A 51 -14.82 3.02 -17.27
N ARG A 52 -13.60 3.54 -17.38
CA ARG A 52 -12.40 2.79 -17.03
C ARG A 52 -12.38 2.49 -15.53
N PHE A 53 -12.07 1.26 -15.15
CA PHE A 53 -12.01 0.84 -13.75
C PHE A 53 -10.58 0.71 -13.26
N VAL A 54 -10.23 1.46 -12.22
CA VAL A 54 -8.95 1.37 -11.49
C VAL A 54 -9.23 1.03 -10.04
N TYR A 55 -8.55 0.02 -9.49
CA TYR A 55 -8.82 -0.43 -8.13
C TYR A 55 -7.57 -0.60 -7.27
N ALA A 56 -7.74 -0.46 -5.96
CA ALA A 56 -6.69 -0.72 -5.00
C ALA A 56 -6.63 -2.21 -4.64
N SER A 57 -5.57 -2.88 -5.09
CA SER A 57 -5.02 -4.09 -4.50
C SER A 57 -3.99 -3.73 -3.42
N SER A 58 -3.15 -4.66 -3.00
CA SER A 58 -2.19 -4.43 -1.93
C SER A 58 -0.97 -5.34 -2.05
N ALA A 59 0.20 -4.86 -1.62
CA ALA A 59 1.39 -5.70 -1.43
C ALA A 59 1.19 -6.78 -0.34
N ALA A 60 0.17 -6.66 0.52
CA ALA A 60 -0.22 -7.72 1.45
C ALA A 60 -0.61 -9.03 0.74
N THR A 61 -0.95 -8.99 -0.55
CA THR A 61 -1.25 -10.17 -1.37
C THR A 61 -0.05 -11.08 -1.59
N TYR A 62 1.17 -10.57 -1.47
CA TYR A 62 2.42 -11.32 -1.65
C TYR A 62 2.77 -12.26 -0.49
N GLY A 63 2.07 -12.14 0.64
CA GLY A 63 2.32 -12.98 1.80
C GLY A 63 3.65 -12.64 2.50
N ASP A 64 4.45 -13.65 2.77
CA ASP A 64 5.76 -13.50 3.43
C ASP A 64 6.88 -13.01 2.49
N GLY A 65 6.59 -12.93 1.19
CA GLY A 65 7.56 -12.54 0.17
C GLY A 65 8.50 -13.65 -0.29
N ALA A 66 8.30 -14.90 0.14
CA ALA A 66 9.15 -16.03 -0.26
C ALA A 66 9.16 -16.27 -1.78
N LEU A 67 8.09 -15.89 -2.47
CA LEU A 67 7.95 -15.99 -3.94
C LEU A 67 8.31 -14.68 -4.67
N GLY A 68 8.90 -13.70 -3.98
CA GLY A 68 9.18 -12.37 -4.53
C GLY A 68 7.94 -11.47 -4.58
N TYR A 69 8.08 -10.37 -5.31
CA TYR A 69 7.08 -9.29 -5.39
C TYR A 69 6.73 -8.97 -6.84
N SER A 70 6.62 -9.99 -7.67
CA SER A 70 6.28 -9.84 -9.09
C SER A 70 4.79 -9.59 -9.28
N ASP A 71 4.44 -8.57 -10.06
CA ASP A 71 3.07 -8.27 -10.48
C ASP A 71 2.69 -8.96 -11.80
N ALA A 72 3.46 -9.96 -12.23
CA ALA A 72 3.11 -10.78 -13.38
C ALA A 72 1.82 -11.57 -13.12
N ASP A 73 0.94 -11.58 -14.10
CA ASP A 73 -0.35 -12.28 -14.03
C ASP A 73 -0.17 -13.78 -13.73
N SER A 74 0.87 -14.41 -14.32
CA SER A 74 1.20 -15.82 -14.10
C SER A 74 1.67 -16.14 -12.68
N ALA A 75 2.24 -15.17 -11.95
CA ALA A 75 2.71 -15.34 -10.58
C ALA A 75 1.57 -15.20 -9.54
N THR A 76 0.53 -14.43 -9.88
CA THR A 76 -0.57 -14.09 -8.96
C THR A 76 -1.21 -15.32 -8.28
N PRO A 77 -1.50 -16.46 -8.95
CA PRO A 77 -2.14 -17.61 -8.29
C PRO A 77 -1.29 -18.32 -7.24
N ALA A 78 0.03 -18.11 -7.26
CA ALA A 78 0.95 -18.77 -6.32
C ALA A 78 1.03 -18.08 -4.96
N TYR A 79 0.69 -16.81 -4.87
CA TYR A 79 0.82 -16.03 -3.64
C TYR A 79 -0.13 -16.46 -2.54
N ARG A 80 0.32 -16.35 -1.28
CA ARG A 80 -0.43 -16.74 -0.07
C ARG A 80 -0.35 -15.60 0.94
N PRO A 81 -1.37 -14.73 1.02
CA PRO A 81 -1.43 -13.66 2.01
C PRO A 81 -1.32 -14.16 3.46
N LEU A 82 -0.76 -13.34 4.37
CA LEU A 82 -0.59 -13.69 5.78
C LEU A 82 -1.78 -13.34 6.67
N ASN A 83 -2.74 -12.56 6.16
CA ASN A 83 -3.88 -12.09 6.93
C ASN A 83 -5.14 -11.97 6.06
N MET A 84 -6.30 -11.86 6.71
CA MET A 84 -7.61 -11.81 6.07
C MET A 84 -7.75 -10.61 5.11
N TYR A 85 -7.17 -9.45 5.48
CA TYR A 85 -7.15 -8.29 4.59
C TYR A 85 -6.42 -8.59 3.27
N GLY A 86 -5.21 -9.16 3.35
CA GLY A 86 -4.47 -9.56 2.15
C GLY A 86 -5.24 -10.56 1.29
N TYR A 87 -5.90 -11.54 1.92
CA TYR A 87 -6.77 -12.49 1.22
C TYR A 87 -7.94 -11.80 0.53
N SER A 88 -8.61 -10.85 1.17
CA SER A 88 -9.77 -10.16 0.58
C SER A 88 -9.39 -9.39 -0.71
N LYS A 89 -8.19 -8.80 -0.75
CA LYS A 89 -7.65 -8.15 -1.95
C LYS A 89 -7.23 -9.17 -3.01
N HIS A 90 -6.55 -10.23 -2.57
CA HIS A 90 -6.07 -11.29 -3.46
C HIS A 90 -7.21 -12.04 -4.16
N LEU A 91 -8.32 -12.27 -3.49
CA LEU A 91 -9.50 -12.92 -4.07
C LEU A 91 -10.08 -12.12 -5.25
N PHE A 92 -10.07 -10.78 -5.17
CA PHE A 92 -10.47 -9.97 -6.30
C PHE A 92 -9.45 -10.04 -7.44
N ASP A 93 -8.13 -9.97 -7.15
CA ASP A 93 -7.08 -10.13 -8.15
C ASP A 93 -7.23 -11.46 -8.92
N LEU A 94 -7.44 -12.57 -8.18
CA LEU A 94 -7.66 -13.91 -8.76
C LEU A 94 -8.95 -13.98 -9.59
N TRP A 95 -10.02 -13.37 -9.13
CA TRP A 95 -11.28 -13.32 -9.87
C TRP A 95 -11.12 -12.54 -11.17
N ALA A 96 -10.50 -11.37 -11.13
CA ALA A 96 -10.22 -10.56 -12.31
C ALA A 96 -9.34 -11.30 -13.32
N LEU A 97 -8.28 -11.98 -12.84
CA LEU A 97 -7.40 -12.80 -13.66
C LEU A 97 -8.18 -13.96 -14.33
N LYS A 98 -8.92 -14.72 -13.53
CA LYS A 98 -9.71 -15.89 -14.03
C LYS A 98 -10.71 -15.52 -15.13
N HIS A 99 -11.28 -14.31 -15.07
CA HIS A 99 -12.28 -13.84 -16.03
C HIS A 99 -11.67 -12.99 -17.17
N GLY A 100 -10.34 -12.90 -17.28
CA GLY A 100 -9.65 -12.13 -18.32
C GLY A 100 -9.85 -10.62 -18.21
N LEU A 101 -10.31 -10.11 -17.06
CA LEU A 101 -10.64 -8.70 -16.89
C LEU A 101 -9.41 -7.80 -16.78
N LEU A 102 -8.24 -8.36 -16.42
CA LEU A 102 -6.98 -7.62 -16.36
C LEU A 102 -6.54 -7.04 -17.71
N GLN A 103 -7.21 -7.39 -18.81
CA GLN A 103 -7.03 -6.78 -20.12
C GLN A 103 -7.88 -5.50 -20.31
N GLN A 104 -8.79 -5.20 -19.38
CA GLN A 104 -9.76 -4.10 -19.47
C GLN A 104 -9.68 -3.14 -18.29
N ILE A 105 -9.25 -3.64 -17.11
CA ILE A 105 -9.17 -2.87 -15.85
C ILE A 105 -7.71 -2.72 -15.40
N ALA A 106 -7.45 -1.79 -14.49
CA ALA A 106 -6.14 -1.64 -13.87
C ALA A 106 -6.22 -1.82 -12.35
N GLY A 107 -5.36 -2.69 -11.80
CA GLY A 107 -5.19 -2.89 -10.36
C GLY A 107 -3.83 -2.40 -9.89
N LEU A 108 -3.79 -1.80 -8.70
CA LEU A 108 -2.56 -1.31 -8.08
C LEU A 108 -2.30 -2.03 -6.76
N LYS A 109 -1.23 -2.81 -6.70
CA LYS A 109 -0.69 -3.37 -5.46
C LYS A 109 0.14 -2.31 -4.76
N TYR A 110 -0.53 -1.52 -3.90
CA TYR A 110 0.15 -0.48 -3.13
C TYR A 110 1.07 -1.11 -2.08
N PHE A 111 2.32 -0.62 -2.04
CA PHE A 111 3.28 -0.92 -0.98
C PHE A 111 3.04 -0.03 0.24
N ASN A 112 4.06 0.32 0.99
CA ASN A 112 3.89 1.09 2.23
C ASN A 112 3.69 2.58 1.93
N VAL A 113 2.45 2.98 1.61
CA VAL A 113 2.11 4.38 1.34
C VAL A 113 2.18 5.19 2.63
N TYR A 114 2.81 6.37 2.56
CA TYR A 114 2.86 7.36 3.63
C TYR A 114 2.68 8.77 3.06
N GLY A 115 2.22 9.71 3.89
CA GLY A 115 2.04 11.10 3.46
C GLY A 115 1.14 11.89 4.40
N PRO A 116 0.75 13.11 4.03
CA PRO A 116 -0.22 13.92 4.77
C PRO A 116 -1.63 13.31 4.79
N PHE A 117 -2.49 13.83 5.67
CA PHE A 117 -3.92 13.51 5.77
C PHE A 117 -4.23 12.08 6.24
N GLU A 118 -3.41 11.54 7.16
CA GLU A 118 -3.63 10.20 7.73
C GLU A 118 -4.34 10.21 9.09
N GLU A 119 -4.71 11.36 9.65
CA GLU A 119 -5.23 11.54 11.00
C GLU A 119 -6.46 10.65 11.28
N HIS A 120 -7.32 10.49 10.28
CA HIS A 120 -8.55 9.69 10.37
C HIS A 120 -8.30 8.17 10.45
N LYS A 121 -7.09 7.70 10.17
CA LYS A 121 -6.77 6.26 10.13
C LYS A 121 -6.48 5.63 11.50
N GLY A 122 -6.49 6.39 12.59
CA GLY A 122 -6.18 5.87 13.93
C GLY A 122 -4.84 5.13 13.96
N ASP A 123 -4.84 3.88 14.41
CA ASP A 123 -3.62 3.06 14.51
C ASP A 123 -3.07 2.59 13.15
N MET A 124 -3.84 2.71 12.07
CA MET A 124 -3.40 2.36 10.72
C MET A 124 -2.62 3.47 10.01
N ARG A 125 -2.35 4.61 10.68
CA ARG A 125 -1.46 5.66 10.19
C ARG A 125 -0.05 5.14 9.93
N SER A 126 0.65 5.74 8.96
CA SER A 126 2.03 5.39 8.66
C SER A 126 2.97 5.60 9.85
N VAL A 127 4.11 4.92 9.83
CA VAL A 127 5.16 5.12 10.84
C VAL A 127 5.72 6.54 10.78
N VAL A 128 5.72 7.21 9.63
CA VAL A 128 6.13 8.63 9.54
C VAL A 128 5.26 9.50 10.44
N HIS A 129 3.94 9.35 10.35
CA HIS A 129 3.00 10.09 11.17
C HIS A 129 3.18 9.78 12.67
N LYS A 130 3.18 8.50 13.03
CA LYS A 130 3.34 8.04 14.43
C LYS A 130 4.69 8.47 15.04
N ALA A 131 5.77 8.33 14.27
CA ALA A 131 7.11 8.74 14.72
C ALA A 131 7.18 10.25 14.93
N THR A 132 6.58 11.05 14.05
CA THR A 132 6.51 12.51 14.22
C THR A 132 5.83 12.89 15.53
N GLU A 133 4.64 12.34 15.79
CA GLU A 133 3.92 12.59 17.06
C GLU A 133 4.74 12.14 18.28
N GLN A 134 5.35 10.95 18.23
CA GLN A 134 6.13 10.41 19.33
C GLN A 134 7.37 11.26 19.60
N ILE A 135 8.09 11.70 18.56
CA ILE A 135 9.26 12.57 18.72
C ILE A 135 8.87 13.93 19.27
N LEU A 136 7.76 14.50 18.83
CA LEU A 136 7.29 15.80 19.34
C LEU A 136 6.92 15.72 20.83
N ARG A 137 6.26 14.64 21.24
CA ARG A 137 5.80 14.43 22.62
C ARG A 137 6.91 13.97 23.56
N GLU A 138 7.76 13.00 23.13
CA GLU A 138 8.69 12.30 24.02
C GLU A 138 10.17 12.53 23.68
N GLY A 139 10.47 13.16 22.55
CA GLY A 139 11.84 13.38 22.08
C GLY A 139 12.55 12.12 21.59
N ARG A 140 11.86 10.99 21.47
CA ARG A 140 12.38 9.67 21.05
C ARG A 140 11.36 8.91 20.23
N VAL A 141 11.81 7.80 19.60
CA VAL A 141 10.95 6.84 18.89
C VAL A 141 11.27 5.43 19.35
N GLN A 142 10.24 4.60 19.45
CA GLN A 142 10.39 3.16 19.68
C GLN A 142 10.22 2.38 18.37
N LEU A 143 11.19 1.50 18.07
CA LEU A 143 11.14 0.55 16.98
C LEU A 143 11.20 -0.89 17.52
N PHE A 144 10.63 -1.83 16.78
CA PHE A 144 10.69 -3.23 17.15
C PHE A 144 12.09 -3.81 16.94
N ARG A 145 12.54 -4.59 17.92
CA ARG A 145 13.69 -5.48 17.77
C ARG A 145 13.44 -6.51 16.69
N SER A 146 14.51 -6.97 16.07
CA SER A 146 14.44 -8.13 15.19
C SER A 146 14.30 -9.40 16.04
N HIS A 147 13.49 -10.34 15.56
CA HIS A 147 13.39 -11.71 16.07
C HIS A 147 13.95 -12.74 15.09
N ARG A 148 14.70 -12.24 14.08
CA ARG A 148 15.38 -13.05 13.07
C ARG A 148 16.86 -12.71 13.08
N PRO A 149 17.77 -13.72 12.99
CA PRO A 149 19.21 -13.50 13.05
C PRO A 149 19.79 -12.79 11.82
N ASP A 150 19.08 -12.83 10.69
CA ASP A 150 19.46 -12.23 9.42
C ASP A 150 19.17 -10.72 9.33
N TYR A 151 18.45 -10.16 10.33
CA TYR A 151 18.17 -8.73 10.42
C TYR A 151 18.59 -8.18 11.77
N LYS A 152 19.28 -7.03 11.78
CA LYS A 152 19.52 -6.27 13.00
C LYS A 152 18.27 -5.47 13.40
N ASP A 153 18.23 -5.00 14.66
CA ASP A 153 17.16 -4.17 15.18
C ASP A 153 16.92 -2.92 14.31
N GLY A 154 15.66 -2.71 13.91
CA GLY A 154 15.24 -1.61 13.07
C GLY A 154 15.68 -1.70 11.59
N GLN A 155 16.37 -2.77 11.18
CA GLN A 155 16.83 -2.97 9.81
C GLN A 155 15.89 -3.83 8.96
N GLN A 156 14.70 -4.13 9.45
CA GLN A 156 13.65 -4.70 8.62
C GLN A 156 13.31 -3.70 7.51
N LEU A 157 13.12 -4.19 6.28
CA LEU A 157 13.06 -3.38 5.07
C LEU A 157 11.62 -3.27 4.53
N ARG A 158 11.27 -2.09 4.05
CA ARG A 158 10.00 -1.81 3.37
C ARG A 158 10.22 -0.94 2.14
N ASP A 159 9.40 -1.15 1.14
CA ASP A 159 9.26 -0.20 0.05
C ASP A 159 8.25 0.87 0.49
N PHE A 160 8.76 2.05 0.82
CA PHE A 160 7.97 3.20 1.25
C PHE A 160 7.68 4.08 0.04
N VAL A 161 6.41 4.28 -0.27
CA VAL A 161 5.99 5.12 -1.39
C VAL A 161 5.26 6.37 -0.89
N PHE A 162 5.68 7.52 -1.37
CA PHE A 162 5.04 8.79 -1.00
C PHE A 162 3.65 8.89 -1.64
N VAL A 163 2.67 9.39 -0.89
CA VAL A 163 1.26 9.38 -1.32
C VAL A 163 1.03 10.12 -2.62
N GLN A 164 1.78 11.20 -2.91
CA GLN A 164 1.63 11.93 -4.17
C GLN A 164 2.07 11.09 -5.37
N ASP A 165 3.11 10.25 -5.22
CA ASP A 165 3.54 9.33 -6.26
C ASP A 165 2.49 8.24 -6.49
N ALA A 166 1.93 7.68 -5.41
CA ALA A 166 0.84 6.72 -5.48
C ALA A 166 -0.39 7.30 -6.20
N VAL A 167 -0.74 8.55 -5.90
CA VAL A 167 -1.81 9.29 -6.59
C VAL A 167 -1.46 9.49 -8.07
N ALA A 168 -0.23 9.90 -8.38
CA ALA A 168 0.21 10.12 -9.76
C ALA A 168 0.10 8.85 -10.62
N VAL A 169 0.54 7.69 -10.10
CA VAL A 169 0.37 6.39 -10.78
C VAL A 169 -1.11 6.05 -10.96
N THR A 170 -1.92 6.27 -9.94
CA THR A 170 -3.36 5.98 -9.97
C THR A 170 -4.07 6.82 -11.05
N LEU A 171 -3.80 8.11 -11.09
CA LEU A 171 -4.36 9.02 -12.07
C LEU A 171 -3.89 8.68 -13.49
N TRP A 172 -2.60 8.38 -13.66
CA TRP A 172 -2.06 7.96 -14.94
C TRP A 172 -2.76 6.70 -15.49
N LEU A 173 -3.02 5.69 -14.63
CA LEU A 173 -3.77 4.50 -15.03
C LEU A 173 -5.27 4.75 -15.25
N SER A 174 -5.81 5.84 -14.75
CA SER A 174 -7.22 6.21 -14.93
C SER A 174 -7.50 6.96 -16.24
N GLU A 175 -6.47 7.41 -16.93
CA GLU A 175 -6.59 8.13 -18.21
C GLU A 175 -7.13 7.22 -19.33
N PRO A 176 -7.87 7.79 -20.31
CA PRO A 176 -8.31 7.07 -21.49
C PRO A 176 -7.11 6.50 -22.27
N GLY A 177 -7.16 5.22 -22.61
CA GLY A 177 -6.08 4.56 -23.34
C GLY A 177 -4.87 4.12 -22.51
N ALA A 178 -4.89 4.38 -21.19
CA ALA A 178 -3.84 3.88 -20.31
C ALA A 178 -3.81 2.33 -20.28
N PRO A 179 -2.65 1.71 -20.01
CA PRO A 179 -2.51 0.26 -20.03
C PRO A 179 -3.35 -0.40 -18.94
N SER A 180 -3.92 -1.57 -19.25
CA SER A 180 -4.64 -2.42 -18.30
C SER A 180 -3.72 -3.50 -17.73
N GLY A 181 -4.06 -4.02 -16.55
CA GLY A 181 -3.29 -5.06 -15.87
C GLY A 181 -3.21 -4.85 -14.37
N LEU A 182 -2.49 -5.73 -13.71
CA LEU A 182 -2.17 -5.63 -12.29
C LEU A 182 -0.73 -5.11 -12.15
N TYR A 183 -0.54 -4.00 -11.47
CA TYR A 183 0.74 -3.30 -11.35
C TYR A 183 1.14 -3.09 -9.89
N ASN A 184 2.43 -3.19 -9.61
CA ASN A 184 3.00 -2.72 -8.36
C ASN A 184 2.99 -1.19 -8.31
N CYS A 185 2.69 -0.65 -7.12
CA CYS A 185 2.82 0.76 -6.79
C CYS A 185 3.71 0.91 -5.56
N GLY A 186 4.99 0.91 -5.79
CA GLY A 186 6.09 1.11 -4.85
C GLY A 186 7.18 1.93 -5.53
N THR A 187 8.34 2.05 -4.90
CA THR A 187 9.50 2.76 -5.46
C THR A 187 10.50 1.84 -6.14
N GLY A 188 10.44 0.53 -5.85
CA GLY A 188 11.46 -0.44 -6.22
C GLY A 188 12.73 -0.33 -5.37
N THR A 189 12.68 0.40 -4.24
CA THR A 189 13.82 0.60 -3.35
C THR A 189 13.41 0.34 -1.91
N ALA A 190 13.87 -0.78 -1.36
CA ALA A 190 13.61 -1.12 0.03
C ALA A 190 14.47 -0.28 0.97
N ARG A 191 13.85 0.31 2.01
CA ARG A 191 14.49 1.14 3.02
C ARG A 191 14.15 0.61 4.41
N SER A 192 15.06 0.78 5.36
CA SER A 192 14.87 0.29 6.72
C SER A 192 13.97 1.21 7.56
N TRP A 193 13.39 0.66 8.63
CA TRP A 193 12.71 1.47 9.64
C TRP A 193 13.64 2.50 10.27
N LEU A 194 14.93 2.18 10.38
CA LEU A 194 15.95 3.13 10.83
C LEU A 194 16.11 4.30 9.87
N ASP A 195 16.16 4.04 8.54
CA ASP A 195 16.27 5.11 7.54
C ASP A 195 15.07 6.04 7.61
N LEU A 196 13.85 5.48 7.63
CA LEU A 196 12.63 6.26 7.75
C LEU A 196 12.62 7.11 9.03
N THR A 197 12.94 6.51 10.17
CA THR A 197 12.92 7.21 11.47
C THR A 197 13.98 8.31 11.52
N ARG A 198 15.18 8.05 11.01
CA ARG A 198 16.23 9.08 10.90
C ARG A 198 15.82 10.24 10.01
N ALA A 199 15.12 9.96 8.90
CA ALA A 199 14.57 11.00 8.03
C ALA A 199 13.54 11.87 8.77
N VAL A 200 12.69 11.29 9.65
CA VAL A 200 11.75 12.05 10.49
C VAL A 200 12.49 12.94 11.49
N PHE A 201 13.53 12.42 12.17
CA PHE A 201 14.35 13.24 13.08
C PHE A 201 15.02 14.40 12.33
N ALA A 202 15.59 14.14 11.16
CA ALA A 202 16.22 15.17 10.34
C ALA A 202 15.21 16.25 9.89
N ALA A 203 14.02 15.87 9.47
CA ALA A 203 12.95 16.81 9.12
C ALA A 203 12.51 17.69 10.31
N LEU A 204 12.52 17.14 11.52
CA LEU A 204 12.24 17.86 12.76
C LEU A 204 13.45 18.64 13.31
N LYS A 205 14.62 18.56 12.66
CA LYS A 205 15.90 19.15 13.11
C LYS A 205 16.28 18.71 14.54
N ARG A 206 16.10 17.42 14.85
CA ARG A 206 16.40 16.81 16.16
C ARG A 206 17.42 15.69 16.01
N GLU A 207 18.24 15.50 17.04
CA GLU A 207 19.17 14.36 17.12
C GLU A 207 18.39 13.04 17.30
N PRO A 208 18.74 11.97 16.57
CA PRO A 208 18.06 10.70 16.64
C PRO A 208 18.17 10.04 18.03
N ARG A 209 17.03 9.75 18.66
CA ARG A 209 16.91 8.94 19.89
C ARG A 209 15.95 7.80 19.63
N ILE A 210 16.51 6.62 19.30
CA ILE A 210 15.77 5.45 18.91
C ILE A 210 15.95 4.37 19.98
N GLU A 211 14.85 3.89 20.54
CA GLU A 211 14.81 2.79 21.48
C GLU A 211 14.26 1.54 20.79
N PHE A 212 14.79 0.39 21.13
CA PHE A 212 14.29 -0.87 20.61
C PHE A 212 13.49 -1.61 21.66
N VAL A 213 12.25 -1.97 21.31
CA VAL A 213 11.31 -2.71 22.14
C VAL A 213 10.98 -4.06 21.54
N ASP A 214 10.60 -5.01 22.36
CA ASP A 214 10.23 -6.34 21.88
C ASP A 214 8.93 -6.29 21.08
N MET A 215 8.92 -6.98 19.96
CA MET A 215 7.71 -7.13 19.16
C MET A 215 6.72 -8.05 19.89
N PRO A 216 5.43 -7.65 20.01
CA PRO A 216 4.39 -8.51 20.57
C PRO A 216 4.34 -9.88 19.88
N LEU A 217 4.18 -10.96 20.67
CA LEU A 217 4.24 -12.35 20.18
C LEU A 217 3.28 -12.60 19.01
N HIS A 218 2.06 -12.10 19.10
CA HIS A 218 1.02 -12.31 18.07
C HIS A 218 1.33 -11.65 16.72
N LEU A 219 2.30 -10.72 16.67
CA LEU A 219 2.73 -10.06 15.42
C LEU A 219 3.91 -10.79 14.77
N ARG A 220 4.72 -11.53 15.51
CA ARG A 220 6.00 -12.08 15.04
C ARG A 220 5.85 -13.00 13.83
N GLU A 221 4.87 -13.91 13.86
CA GLU A 221 4.63 -14.88 12.78
C GLU A 221 4.06 -14.26 11.51
N LYS A 222 3.40 -13.09 11.63
CA LYS A 222 2.76 -12.37 10.53
C LYS A 222 3.58 -11.17 10.05
N TYR A 223 4.78 -10.98 10.64
CA TYR A 223 5.60 -9.81 10.36
C TYR A 223 6.48 -10.03 9.13
N GLN A 224 6.26 -9.25 8.09
CA GLN A 224 7.12 -9.22 6.92
C GLN A 224 8.45 -8.52 7.27
N TYR A 225 9.59 -9.16 6.97
CA TYR A 225 10.91 -8.56 7.21
C TYR A 225 11.44 -7.78 6.02
N TYR A 226 10.94 -8.08 4.84
CA TYR A 226 11.34 -7.44 3.59
C TYR A 226 10.14 -7.24 2.67
N THR A 227 10.02 -6.07 2.06
CA THR A 227 9.15 -5.82 0.90
C THR A 227 9.85 -4.87 -0.06
N CYS A 228 9.79 -5.18 -1.36
CA CYS A 228 10.33 -4.32 -2.42
C CYS A 228 9.57 -4.60 -3.71
N ALA A 229 8.98 -3.58 -4.31
CA ALA A 229 8.22 -3.71 -5.53
C ALA A 229 9.12 -4.03 -6.73
N GLU A 230 8.72 -5.00 -7.55
CA GLU A 230 9.25 -5.13 -8.90
C GLU A 230 8.54 -4.14 -9.81
N MET A 231 9.25 -3.08 -10.24
CA MET A 231 8.63 -1.96 -10.97
C MET A 231 8.72 -2.09 -12.48
N THR A 232 9.34 -3.15 -12.99
CA THR A 232 9.64 -3.34 -14.43
C THR A 232 8.38 -3.30 -15.29
N LYS A 233 7.28 -3.96 -14.85
CA LYS A 233 6.02 -4.00 -15.61
C LYS A 233 5.41 -2.60 -15.77
N LEU A 234 5.35 -1.81 -14.71
CA LEU A 234 4.83 -0.44 -14.75
C LEU A 234 5.69 0.47 -15.67
N GLN A 235 7.02 0.34 -15.59
CA GLN A 235 7.96 1.09 -16.42
C GLN A 235 7.83 0.72 -17.90
N GLN A 236 7.70 -0.58 -18.22
CA GLN A 236 7.48 -1.08 -19.58
C GLN A 236 6.12 -0.66 -20.13
N ALA A 237 5.12 -0.53 -19.28
CA ALA A 237 3.81 0.00 -19.64
C ALA A 237 3.83 1.50 -19.98
N GLY A 238 4.94 2.21 -19.72
CA GLY A 238 5.15 3.60 -20.13
C GLY A 238 5.19 4.62 -18.98
N TYR A 239 5.00 4.23 -17.73
CA TYR A 239 5.15 5.15 -16.61
C TYR A 239 6.64 5.44 -16.36
N LYS A 240 7.03 6.71 -16.54
CA LYS A 240 8.44 7.15 -16.46
C LYS A 240 8.71 8.21 -15.41
N THR A 241 7.68 8.66 -14.70
CA THR A 241 7.86 9.66 -13.65
C THR A 241 8.66 9.07 -12.50
N PRO A 242 9.76 9.71 -12.07
CA PRO A 242 10.55 9.26 -10.94
C PRO A 242 9.73 9.30 -9.65
N PHE A 243 9.95 8.32 -8.78
CA PHE A 243 9.38 8.32 -7.44
C PHE A 243 10.16 9.25 -6.50
N THR A 244 9.46 9.90 -5.60
CA THR A 244 10.02 10.82 -4.61
C THR A 244 10.96 10.07 -3.65
N PRO A 245 12.21 10.55 -3.45
CA PRO A 245 13.11 9.99 -2.45
C PRO A 245 12.50 10.01 -1.05
N LEU A 246 12.80 8.98 -0.23
CA LEU A 246 12.23 8.83 1.11
C LEU A 246 12.38 10.08 1.96
N GLU A 247 13.56 10.67 1.98
CA GLU A 247 13.89 11.84 2.79
C GLU A 247 13.06 13.07 2.40
N VAL A 248 12.79 13.24 1.10
CA VAL A 248 12.00 14.33 0.56
C VAL A 248 10.52 14.15 0.93
N GLY A 249 9.94 12.97 0.69
CA GLY A 249 8.55 12.69 1.04
C GLY A 249 8.30 12.75 2.54
N VAL A 250 9.26 12.26 3.36
CA VAL A 250 9.20 12.36 4.83
C VAL A 250 9.21 13.82 5.27
N ALA A 251 10.11 14.66 4.71
CA ALA A 251 10.16 16.08 5.06
C ALA A 251 8.86 16.81 4.73
N GLN A 252 8.25 16.53 3.57
CA GLN A 252 6.95 17.10 3.20
C GLN A 252 5.82 16.64 4.14
N THR A 253 5.81 15.36 4.50
CA THR A 253 4.83 14.81 5.44
C THR A 253 4.97 15.45 6.82
N VAL A 254 6.19 15.52 7.36
CA VAL A 254 6.45 16.15 8.66
C VAL A 254 6.03 17.62 8.65
N ALA A 255 6.36 18.35 7.59
CA ALA A 255 5.97 19.76 7.47
C ALA A 255 4.45 19.96 7.52
N SER A 256 3.67 19.03 6.93
CA SER A 256 2.19 19.11 6.97
C SER A 256 1.58 18.80 8.33
N LEU A 257 2.33 18.15 9.23
CA LEU A 257 1.87 17.79 10.57
C LEU A 257 2.23 18.84 11.63
N LEU A 258 3.07 19.80 11.27
CA LEU A 258 3.44 20.89 12.17
C LEU A 258 2.43 22.05 12.05
N PRO A 259 2.10 22.72 13.16
CA PRO A 259 1.28 23.93 13.08
C PRO A 259 1.98 24.99 12.23
N ALA A 260 1.19 25.71 11.46
CA ALA A 260 1.65 26.82 10.61
C ALA A 260 2.21 27.98 11.43
#